data_7e506f62ed06d3c4ad0410614a04bbf8
#
_entry.id   7e506f62ed06d3c4ad0410614a04bbf8
#
_cell.length_a   1.000
_cell.length_b   1.000
_cell.length_c   1.000
_cell.angle_alpha   90.00
_cell.angle_beta   90.00
_cell.angle_gamma   90.00
#
_symmetry.space_group_name_H-M   'P 1'
#
loop_
_entity.id
_entity.type
_entity.pdbx_description
1 polymer ?
#
loop_
_entity_poly.entity_id
_entity_poly.type
_entity_poly.pdbx_seq_one_letter_code
_entity_poly.pdbx_strand_id
1 'polypeptide(L)' 'MVPASSTSYTGRGYTDVMNELYAAGFKNIETRAVSDLKMGIFNNVTEIASIEINGVGIFEMGDVFPKDSVVLIKYHVF' A
#
# COMPACT_ATOMS: atom_id res chain seq x y z
N MET A 1 13.34 3.10 6.30
CA MET A 1 13.60 3.29 4.86
C MET A 1 12.56 2.55 4.05
N VAL A 2 11.95 3.22 3.11
CA VAL A 2 10.91 2.62 2.26
C VAL A 2 11.57 1.72 1.21
N PRO A 3 11.13 0.46 1.08
CA PRO A 3 11.77 -0.49 0.14
C PRO A 3 11.43 -0.26 -1.33
N ALA A 4 10.39 0.52 -1.64
CA ALA A 4 10.01 0.81 -3.03
C ALA A 4 9.20 2.10 -3.09
N SER A 5 9.07 2.69 -4.29
CA SER A 5 8.27 3.90 -4.47
C SER A 5 6.76 3.60 -4.39
N SER A 6 5.96 4.61 -4.07
CA SER A 6 4.51 4.47 -4.01
C SER A 6 3.91 3.99 -5.33
N THR A 7 4.46 4.44 -6.44
CA THR A 7 3.99 4.03 -7.77
C THR A 7 4.29 2.56 -8.07
N SER A 8 5.36 2.00 -7.48
CA SER A 8 5.68 0.57 -7.63
C SER A 8 4.69 -0.33 -6.92
N TYR A 9 4.07 0.16 -5.87
CA TYR A 9 3.13 -0.64 -5.08
C TYR A 9 1.75 -0.73 -5.71
N THR A 10 1.38 0.25 -6.52
CA THR A 10 0.08 0.25 -7.19
C THR A 10 -0.04 -0.95 -8.13
N GLY A 11 -1.11 -1.72 -8.00
CA GLY A 11 -1.33 -2.93 -8.80
C GLY A 11 -0.73 -4.21 -8.20
N ARG A 12 0.08 -4.11 -7.14
CA ARG A 12 0.58 -5.28 -6.43
C ARG A 12 -0.43 -5.75 -5.39
N GLY A 13 -0.35 -7.02 -5.01
CA GLY A 13 -1.20 -7.56 -3.95
C GLY A 13 -0.90 -6.89 -2.61
N TYR A 14 -1.93 -6.46 -1.88
CA TYR A 14 -1.72 -5.73 -0.63
C TYR A 14 -1.03 -6.56 0.44
N THR A 15 -1.23 -7.88 0.45
CA THR A 15 -0.61 -8.77 1.42
C THR A 15 0.91 -8.81 1.25
N ASP A 16 1.39 -8.89 0.02
CA ASP A 16 2.82 -8.91 -0.28
C ASP A 16 3.48 -7.60 0.12
N VAL A 17 2.84 -6.48 -0.20
CA VAL A 17 3.33 -5.15 0.15
C VAL A 17 3.35 -4.95 1.66
N MET A 18 2.32 -5.41 2.35
CA MET A 18 2.24 -5.33 3.80
C MET A 18 3.41 -6.08 4.46
N ASN A 19 3.70 -7.30 3.99
CA ASN A 19 4.82 -8.09 4.49
C ASN A 19 6.16 -7.41 4.23
N GLU A 20 6.32 -6.81 3.05
CA GLU A 20 7.53 -6.06 2.68
C GLU A 20 7.74 -4.87 3.61
N LEU A 21 6.68 -4.13 3.94
CA LEU A 21 6.75 -2.99 4.84
C LEU A 21 7.03 -3.41 6.29
N TYR A 22 6.46 -4.51 6.75
CA TYR A 22 6.79 -5.07 8.07
C TYR A 22 8.27 -5.44 8.14
N ALA A 23 8.80 -6.07 7.10
CA ALA A 23 10.22 -6.41 7.03
C ALA A 23 11.11 -5.16 7.03
N ALA A 24 10.62 -4.04 6.52
CA ALA A 24 11.34 -2.76 6.54
C ALA A 24 11.26 -2.04 7.90
N GLY A 25 10.47 -2.56 8.85
CA GLY A 25 10.38 -2.02 10.20
C GLY A 25 9.11 -1.22 10.50
N PHE A 26 8.21 -1.06 9.57
CA PHE A 26 6.93 -0.39 9.81
C PHE A 26 6.00 -1.32 10.58
N LYS A 27 5.39 -0.82 11.65
CA LYS A 27 4.55 -1.61 12.55
C LYS A 27 3.07 -1.24 12.49
N ASN A 28 2.75 0.00 12.16
CA ASN A 28 1.39 0.53 12.17
C ASN A 28 0.83 0.51 10.76
N ILE A 29 0.50 -0.67 10.26
CA ILE A 29 -0.03 -0.83 8.92
C ILE A 29 -1.53 -1.10 9.01
N GLU A 30 -2.32 -0.23 8.39
CA GLU A 30 -3.76 -0.37 8.27
C GLU A 30 -4.13 -0.66 6.83
N THR A 31 -5.17 -1.47 6.64
CA THR A 31 -5.68 -1.78 5.32
C THR A 31 -7.16 -1.41 5.23
N ARG A 32 -7.59 -0.93 4.07
CA ARG A 32 -8.98 -0.61 3.80
C ARG A 32 -9.38 -1.13 2.44
N ALA A 33 -10.53 -1.78 2.39
CA ALA A 33 -11.13 -2.22 1.15
C ALA A 33 -11.81 -1.05 0.45
N VAL A 34 -11.58 -0.89 -0.84
CA VAL A 34 -12.26 0.09 -1.68
C VAL A 34 -13.13 -0.66 -2.65
N SER A 35 -14.44 -0.54 -2.48
CA SER A 35 -15.42 -1.26 -3.29
C SER A 35 -15.68 -0.50 -4.60
N ASP A 36 -14.68 -0.48 -5.46
CA ASP A 36 -14.70 0.27 -6.72
C ASP A 36 -14.62 -0.61 -7.97
N LEU A 37 -14.50 -1.92 -7.80
CA LEU A 37 -14.48 -2.84 -8.92
C LEU A 37 -15.90 -3.15 -9.37
N LYS A 38 -16.13 -3.06 -10.67
CA LYS A 38 -17.40 -3.41 -11.29
C LYS A 38 -17.22 -4.66 -12.14
N MET A 39 -18.32 -5.37 -12.41
CA MET A 39 -18.29 -6.53 -13.28
C MET A 39 -17.74 -6.12 -14.65
N GLY A 40 -16.77 -6.89 -15.16
CA GLY A 40 -16.11 -6.61 -16.43
C GLY A 40 -14.85 -5.75 -16.35
N ILE A 41 -14.48 -5.25 -15.18
CA ILE A 41 -13.23 -4.56 -14.97
C ILE A 41 -12.12 -5.58 -14.73
N PHE A 42 -10.94 -5.32 -15.32
CA PHE A 42 -9.83 -6.27 -15.33
C PHE A 42 -8.89 -6.17 -14.14
N ASN A 43 -9.13 -5.26 -13.20
CA ASN A 43 -8.33 -5.18 -12.00
C ASN A 43 -8.66 -6.36 -11.07
N ASN A 44 -7.62 -6.99 -10.55
CA ASN A 44 -7.79 -8.09 -9.62
C ASN A 44 -8.21 -7.58 -8.26
N VAL A 45 -9.02 -8.37 -7.57
CA VAL A 45 -9.33 -8.15 -6.16
C VAL A 45 -8.03 -8.22 -5.37
N THR A 46 -7.88 -7.36 -4.35
CA THR A 46 -6.71 -7.26 -3.47
C THR A 46 -5.50 -6.52 -4.04
N GLU A 47 -5.55 -6.02 -5.26
CA GLU A 47 -4.51 -5.12 -5.74
C GLU A 47 -4.60 -3.76 -5.06
N ILE A 48 -3.44 -3.17 -4.79
CA ILE A 48 -3.38 -1.87 -4.12
C ILE A 48 -3.92 -0.78 -5.04
N ALA A 49 -4.90 -0.03 -4.54
CA ALA A 49 -5.41 1.17 -5.19
C ALA A 49 -4.55 2.39 -4.83
N SER A 50 -4.17 2.52 -3.57
CA SER A 50 -3.31 3.60 -3.09
C SER A 50 -2.62 3.20 -1.81
N ILE A 51 -1.51 3.88 -1.50
CA ILE A 51 -0.75 3.67 -0.28
C ILE A 51 -0.26 5.02 0.23
N GLU A 52 -0.36 5.23 1.54
CA GLU A 52 0.09 6.45 2.19
C GLU A 52 0.90 6.10 3.42
N ILE A 53 1.96 6.88 3.67
CA ILE A 53 2.73 6.80 4.91
C ILE A 53 2.65 8.17 5.58
N ASN A 54 2.08 8.24 6.79
CA ASN A 54 1.81 9.49 7.51
C ASN A 54 1.02 10.50 6.66
N GLY A 55 0.10 10.03 5.82
CA GLY A 55 -0.68 10.87 4.93
C GLY A 55 0.04 11.27 3.65
N VAL A 56 1.28 10.83 3.45
CA VAL A 56 2.05 11.12 2.23
C VAL A 56 1.77 10.02 1.20
N GLY A 57 1.08 10.38 0.13
CA GLY A 57 0.69 9.43 -0.93
C GLY A 57 1.71 9.26 -2.03
N ILE A 58 2.75 10.10 -2.07
CA ILE A 58 3.82 10.02 -3.05
C ILE A 58 5.14 9.95 -2.30
N PHE A 59 5.83 8.84 -2.44
CA PHE A 59 7.15 8.64 -1.82
C PHE A 59 8.03 7.80 -2.75
N GLU A 60 9.33 7.90 -2.55
CA GLU A 60 10.33 7.23 -3.36
C GLU A 60 11.05 6.14 -2.57
N MET A 61 11.62 5.19 -3.29
CA MET A 61 12.48 4.18 -2.66
C MET A 61 13.61 4.85 -1.91
N GLY A 62 13.81 4.43 -0.66
CA GLY A 62 14.85 4.98 0.19
C GLY A 62 14.42 6.15 1.05
N ASP A 63 13.21 6.69 0.87
CA ASP A 63 12.69 7.73 1.74
C ASP A 63 12.61 7.22 3.17
N VAL A 64 12.91 8.08 4.13
CA VAL A 64 12.97 7.72 5.54
C VAL A 64 11.73 8.26 6.25
N PHE A 65 11.00 7.36 6.89
CA PHE A 65 9.87 7.69 7.75
C PHE A 65 10.11 7.09 9.13
N PRO A 66 9.59 7.71 10.19
CA PRO A 66 9.63 7.09 11.53
C PRO A 66 9.00 5.70 11.52
N LYS A 67 9.54 4.79 12.35
CA LYS A 67 9.04 3.40 12.40
C LYS A 67 7.61 3.29 12.90
N ASP A 68 7.14 4.25 13.68
CA ASP A 68 5.78 4.33 14.19
C ASP A 68 4.82 5.06 13.24
N SER A 69 5.28 5.39 12.04
CA SER A 69 4.43 6.01 11.02
C SER A 69 3.24 5.12 10.69
N VAL A 70 2.09 5.74 10.50
CA VAL A 70 0.88 5.02 10.07
C VAL A 70 0.94 4.82 8.57
N VAL A 71 0.91 3.56 8.16
CA VAL A 71 0.82 3.18 6.74
C VAL A 71 -0.62 2.79 6.45
N LEU A 72 -1.24 3.45 5.48
CA LEU A 72 -2.60 3.14 5.06
C LEU A 72 -2.56 2.57 3.65
N ILE A 73 -2.99 1.33 3.51
CA ILE A 73 -3.09 0.64 2.23
C ILE A 73 -4.56 0.50 1.87
N LYS A 74 -4.94 1.06 0.73
CA LYS A 74 -6.27 0.86 0.17
C LYS A 74 -6.17 -0.12 -0.99
N TYR A 75 -7.04 -1.11 -1.02
CA TYR A 75 -7.01 -2.15 -2.04
C TYR A 75 -8.38 -2.34 -2.66
N HIS A 76 -8.40 -2.80 -3.91
CA HIS A 76 -9.63 -2.99 -4.67
C HIS A 76 -10.40 -4.22 -4.23
N VAL A 77 -11.72 -4.09 -4.10
CA VAL A 77 -12.67 -5.20 -3.93
C VAL A 77 -13.93 -4.91 -4.74
N PHE A 78 -14.72 -5.93 -4.93
CA PHE A 78 -16.04 -5.77 -5.55
C PHE A 78 -17.03 -5.10 -4.61
#